data_cc530c91a187773c8b64cd682c0f9ddd
#
_entry.id   cc530c91a187773c8b64cd682c0f9ddd
#
_cell.length_a   1.000
_cell.length_b   1.000
_cell.length_c   1.000
_cell.angle_alpha   90.00
_cell.angle_beta   90.00
_cell.angle_gamma   90.00
#
_symmetry.space_group_name_H-M   'P 1'
#
loop_
_entity.id
_entity.type
_entity.pdbx_description
1 polymer ?
#
loop_
_entity_poly.entity_id
_entity_poly.type
_entity_poly.pdbx_seq_one_letter_code
_entity_poly.pdbx_strand_id
1 'polypeptide(L)'
;YEMSASLVGSEMCIRDRPERDGLFCARIFGPVKDYECLCGKYKRMKYRGVVCEKCGVEVTLSKVRRERMGHIELAAPVAHIWFLKSLPSRIAMLTDIPMKSLERVLYFESYIVIEPGLTPLGVNELLTEEQYQEAIDEYGEDAFRAGIGAEALREILSQIDLEAERTAIREELKDNASEAKRKKLVKRLKIIESFIESNTKPEWMILTVLPVIPPELRPLVPLDGGRFATSDLNDLYRRVINRNNRLKRLIELHAPDIIIRNEKRMLQESVDALFDNGRRARAITGTNKRPLKSLSDMLKGKQGRFRQNLLGKRVDYSGRSVITVGPELKLHQCGLPKKMALELFKPFVYAKLELYGHCLLYTSPSPRD
;
A
#
# COMPACT_ATOMS: atom_id res chain seq x y z
N TYR A 1 11.81 -6.50 -12.19
CA TYR A 1 11.38 -7.62 -11.33
C TYR A 1 10.11 -8.21 -11.95
N GLU A 2 10.22 -9.40 -12.53
CA GLU A 2 9.05 -10.15 -13.00
C GLU A 2 8.20 -10.56 -11.79
N MET A 3 6.97 -10.09 -11.75
CA MET A 3 5.98 -10.55 -10.78
C MET A 3 5.47 -11.91 -11.25
N SER A 4 5.92 -12.98 -10.60
CA SER A 4 5.82 -14.34 -11.15
C SER A 4 4.47 -15.05 -11.00
N ALA A 5 3.55 -14.56 -10.18
CA ALA A 5 2.19 -15.12 -10.05
C ALA A 5 1.23 -14.19 -9.28
N SER A 6 -0.03 -14.21 -9.66
CA SER A 6 -1.12 -13.52 -8.95
C SER A 6 -1.49 -14.23 -7.65
N LEU A 7 -1.75 -13.46 -6.62
CA LEU A 7 -2.20 -13.95 -5.32
C LEU A 7 -3.71 -14.14 -5.32
N VAL A 8 -4.16 -15.33 -4.98
CA VAL A 8 -5.57 -15.73 -4.92
C VAL A 8 -5.95 -16.18 -3.50
N GLY A 9 -5.02 -16.83 -2.77
CA GLY A 9 -5.24 -17.35 -1.43
C GLY A 9 -5.34 -16.25 -0.37
N SER A 10 -6.38 -16.29 0.43
CA SER A 10 -6.64 -15.32 1.51
C SER A 10 -6.16 -15.78 2.89
N GLU A 11 -5.84 -17.06 3.05
CA GLU A 11 -5.32 -17.61 4.30
C GLU A 11 -3.82 -17.32 4.44
N MET A 12 -3.37 -17.09 5.68
CA MET A 12 -1.98 -16.73 5.94
C MET A 12 -1.07 -17.94 6.07
N CYS A 13 -1.50 -18.93 6.80
CA CYS A 13 -0.76 -20.16 7.05
C CYS A 13 -1.71 -21.28 7.51
N ILE A 14 -1.42 -22.52 7.11
CA ILE A 14 -2.01 -23.70 7.66
C ILE A 14 -0.91 -24.47 8.40
N ARG A 15 -0.95 -24.55 9.74
CA ARG A 15 -0.04 -25.35 10.57
C ARG A 15 1.44 -25.16 10.18
N ASP A 16 2.02 -24.00 10.37
CA ASP A 16 3.44 -23.68 10.11
C ASP A 16 3.90 -23.74 8.64
N ARG A 17 3.01 -24.02 7.70
CA ARG A 17 3.31 -24.02 6.28
C ARG A 17 2.56 -22.91 5.56
N PRO A 18 3.24 -22.10 4.72
CA PRO A 18 2.57 -21.08 3.93
C PRO A 18 1.58 -21.72 2.95
N GLU A 19 0.39 -21.12 2.85
CA GLU A 19 -0.62 -21.49 1.87
C GLU A 19 -0.07 -21.29 0.45
N ARG A 20 -0.45 -22.20 -0.45
CA ARG A 20 -0.09 -22.07 -1.87
C ARG A 20 -0.86 -20.90 -2.49
N ASP A 21 -0.15 -20.07 -3.22
CA ASP A 21 -0.65 -18.85 -3.88
C ASP A 21 -1.32 -17.83 -2.93
N GLY A 22 -1.01 -17.94 -1.63
CA GLY A 22 -1.43 -17.00 -0.59
C GLY A 22 -0.39 -15.94 -0.27
N LEU A 23 -0.70 -15.07 0.70
CA LEU A 23 0.12 -13.93 1.11
C LEU A 23 1.54 -14.28 1.57
N PHE A 24 1.81 -15.53 1.96
CA PHE A 24 3.11 -16.02 2.39
C PHE A 24 3.66 -17.15 1.51
N CYS A 25 3.10 -17.35 0.33
CA CYS A 25 3.46 -18.44 -0.58
C CYS A 25 4.97 -18.53 -0.82
N ALA A 26 5.53 -19.73 -0.61
CA ALA A 26 6.95 -19.97 -0.82
C ALA A 26 7.32 -20.06 -2.32
N ARG A 27 6.37 -20.40 -3.18
CA ARG A 27 6.56 -20.43 -4.63
C ARG A 27 6.74 -19.03 -5.20
N ILE A 28 5.96 -18.06 -4.72
CA ILE A 28 6.00 -16.65 -5.20
C ILE A 28 7.16 -15.89 -4.56
N PHE A 29 7.25 -15.96 -3.22
CA PHE A 29 8.18 -15.13 -2.45
C PHE A 29 9.52 -15.79 -2.12
N GLY A 30 9.63 -17.09 -2.35
CA GLY A 30 10.85 -17.83 -2.06
C GLY A 30 10.78 -18.72 -0.80
N PRO A 31 11.83 -19.51 -0.54
CA PRO A 31 11.87 -20.49 0.52
C PRO A 31 11.87 -19.84 1.91
N VAL A 32 11.35 -20.56 2.90
CA VAL A 32 11.32 -20.10 4.31
C VAL A 32 12.68 -20.32 4.99
N LYS A 33 13.39 -21.37 4.61
CA LYS A 33 14.75 -21.70 5.11
C LYS A 33 15.75 -21.64 3.98
N ASP A 34 16.98 -21.28 4.31
CA ASP A 34 18.06 -21.19 3.33
C ASP A 34 18.31 -22.52 2.65
N TYR A 35 18.31 -22.50 1.32
CA TYR A 35 18.59 -23.65 0.46
C TYR A 35 17.73 -24.90 0.74
N GLU A 36 16.50 -24.71 1.21
CA GLU A 36 15.56 -25.78 1.46
C GLU A 36 14.22 -25.51 0.78
N CYS A 37 13.72 -26.46 -0.03
CA CYS A 37 12.39 -26.36 -0.60
C CYS A 37 11.30 -26.70 0.45
N LEU A 38 10.06 -26.27 0.24
CA LEU A 38 8.96 -26.42 1.21
C LEU A 38 8.64 -27.90 1.53
N CYS A 39 8.77 -28.81 0.56
CA CYS A 39 8.52 -30.24 0.76
C CYS A 39 9.72 -31.02 1.33
N GLY A 40 10.92 -30.40 1.44
CA GLY A 40 12.12 -31.00 1.95
C GLY A 40 12.86 -31.96 0.99
N LYS A 41 12.42 -32.09 -0.30
CA LYS A 41 13.08 -32.93 -1.32
C LYS A 41 14.50 -32.45 -1.58
N TYR A 42 14.69 -31.16 -1.73
CA TYR A 42 15.99 -30.53 -1.95
C TYR A 42 16.39 -29.75 -0.70
N LYS A 43 17.52 -30.11 -0.14
CA LYS A 43 18.17 -29.47 1.01
C LYS A 43 19.65 -29.27 0.69
N ARG A 44 20.23 -28.19 1.14
CA ARG A 44 21.66 -27.82 0.98
C ARG A 44 21.95 -27.03 -0.29
N MET A 45 23.06 -26.31 -0.21
CA MET A 45 23.55 -25.35 -1.20
C MET A 45 23.84 -25.96 -2.59
N LYS A 46 24.11 -27.26 -2.66
CA LYS A 46 24.41 -27.95 -3.94
C LYS A 46 23.24 -27.91 -4.95
N TYR A 47 22.02 -27.66 -4.47
CA TYR A 47 20.82 -27.57 -5.32
C TYR A 47 20.39 -26.12 -5.55
N ARG A 48 21.28 -25.14 -5.35
CA ARG A 48 20.99 -23.73 -5.56
C ARG A 48 20.44 -23.47 -6.98
N GLY A 49 19.35 -22.70 -7.08
CA GLY A 49 18.71 -22.35 -8.34
C GLY A 49 17.76 -23.42 -8.92
N VAL A 50 17.69 -24.60 -8.31
CA VAL A 50 16.76 -25.65 -8.76
C VAL A 50 15.35 -25.32 -8.30
N VAL A 51 14.39 -25.38 -9.21
CA VAL A 51 12.95 -25.29 -8.87
C VAL A 51 12.45 -26.69 -8.56
N CYS A 52 11.89 -26.89 -7.37
CA CYS A 52 11.39 -28.18 -6.95
C CYS A 52 10.14 -28.58 -7.75
N GLU A 53 10.18 -29.72 -8.44
CA GLU A 53 9.05 -30.25 -9.25
C GLU A 53 7.79 -30.50 -8.40
N LYS A 54 7.96 -30.90 -7.11
CA LYS A 54 6.84 -31.25 -6.22
C LYS A 54 6.14 -30.02 -5.62
N CYS A 55 6.92 -29.03 -5.15
CA CYS A 55 6.35 -27.85 -4.45
C CYS A 55 6.50 -26.54 -5.22
N GLY A 56 7.23 -26.53 -6.35
CA GLY A 56 7.46 -25.34 -7.18
C GLY A 56 8.33 -24.26 -6.52
N VAL A 57 8.96 -24.56 -5.39
CA VAL A 57 9.80 -23.58 -4.66
C VAL A 57 11.23 -23.64 -5.20
N GLU A 58 11.77 -22.48 -5.53
CA GLU A 58 13.17 -22.32 -5.93
C GLU A 58 14.10 -22.44 -4.71
N VAL A 59 15.18 -23.20 -4.84
CA VAL A 59 16.16 -23.41 -3.77
C VAL A 59 17.16 -22.27 -3.76
N THR A 60 16.88 -21.24 -2.96
CA THR A 60 17.70 -20.04 -2.80
C THR A 60 17.83 -19.64 -1.33
N LEU A 61 18.45 -18.51 -1.07
CA LEU A 61 18.49 -17.91 0.26
C LEU A 61 17.09 -17.41 0.67
N SER A 62 16.73 -17.57 1.92
CA SER A 62 15.48 -17.05 2.50
C SER A 62 15.37 -15.52 2.41
N LYS A 63 16.48 -14.81 2.33
CA LYS A 63 16.56 -13.34 2.15
C LYS A 63 15.73 -12.83 0.97
N VAL A 64 15.53 -13.64 -0.08
CA VAL A 64 14.70 -13.25 -1.23
C VAL A 64 13.25 -12.95 -0.84
N ARG A 65 12.75 -13.49 0.28
CA ARG A 65 11.43 -13.19 0.84
C ARG A 65 11.28 -11.74 1.32
N ARG A 66 12.39 -11.02 1.46
CA ARG A 66 12.42 -9.58 1.76
C ARG A 66 12.43 -8.72 0.50
N GLU A 67 12.78 -9.30 -0.64
CA GLU A 67 13.01 -8.57 -1.89
C GLU A 67 11.93 -8.83 -2.93
N ARG A 68 11.40 -10.08 -3.00
CA ARG A 68 10.40 -10.45 -4.00
C ARG A 68 9.02 -9.88 -3.68
N MET A 69 8.43 -9.22 -4.67
CA MET A 69 7.06 -8.72 -4.62
C MET A 69 6.11 -9.69 -5.33
N GLY A 70 4.89 -9.77 -4.83
CA GLY A 70 3.78 -10.42 -5.52
C GLY A 70 2.82 -9.38 -6.09
N HIS A 71 1.75 -9.85 -6.72
CA HIS A 71 0.67 -8.98 -7.21
C HIS A 71 -0.70 -9.65 -7.06
N ILE A 72 -1.74 -8.84 -7.09
CA ILE A 72 -3.14 -9.26 -7.13
C ILE A 72 -3.74 -8.66 -8.38
N GLU A 73 -4.24 -9.50 -9.29
CA GLU A 73 -5.03 -9.06 -10.43
C GLU A 73 -6.44 -8.72 -9.97
N LEU A 74 -6.80 -7.45 -10.13
CA LEU A 74 -8.10 -6.95 -9.71
C LEU A 74 -9.17 -7.34 -10.74
N ALA A 75 -10.33 -7.80 -10.26
CA ALA A 75 -11.48 -8.14 -11.09
C ALA A 75 -12.14 -6.92 -11.75
N ALA A 76 -11.94 -5.75 -11.16
CA ALA A 76 -12.36 -4.47 -11.73
C ALA A 76 -11.28 -3.42 -11.44
N PRO A 77 -11.08 -2.43 -12.33
CA PRO A 77 -10.16 -1.33 -12.09
C PRO A 77 -10.52 -0.55 -10.81
N VAL A 78 -9.52 -0.04 -10.12
CA VAL A 78 -9.65 0.69 -8.86
C VAL A 78 -8.82 1.97 -8.90
N ALA A 79 -9.40 3.10 -8.52
CA ALA A 79 -8.67 4.36 -8.47
C ALA A 79 -7.72 4.40 -7.28
N HIS A 80 -6.50 4.89 -7.51
CA HIS A 80 -5.52 5.04 -6.44
C HIS A 80 -5.83 6.27 -5.58
N ILE A 81 -6.13 6.06 -4.31
CA ILE A 81 -6.60 7.11 -3.38
C ILE A 81 -5.62 8.28 -3.23
N TRP A 82 -4.31 8.07 -3.39
CA TRP A 82 -3.33 9.14 -3.31
C TRP A 82 -3.46 10.14 -4.46
N PHE A 83 -3.85 9.68 -5.65
CA PHE A 83 -4.06 10.57 -6.80
C PHE A 83 -5.46 11.20 -6.81
N LEU A 84 -6.41 10.57 -6.12
CA LEU A 84 -7.76 11.09 -5.97
C LEU A 84 -7.85 12.12 -4.82
N LYS A 85 -7.51 11.71 -3.59
CA LYS A 85 -7.77 12.51 -2.36
C LYS A 85 -6.56 13.34 -1.90
N SER A 86 -5.47 13.41 -2.63
CA SER A 86 -4.42 14.39 -2.35
C SER A 86 -4.89 15.82 -2.69
N LEU A 87 -4.38 16.79 -2.00
CA LEU A 87 -4.65 18.19 -2.29
C LEU A 87 -3.39 18.87 -2.88
N PRO A 88 -3.43 19.31 -4.17
CA PRO A 88 -4.54 19.18 -5.13
C PRO A 88 -4.67 17.75 -5.70
N SER A 89 -5.91 17.33 -6.01
CA SER A 89 -6.17 16.03 -6.65
C SER A 89 -5.61 16.01 -8.08
N ARG A 90 -4.78 15.04 -8.40
CA ARG A 90 -4.19 14.92 -9.74
C ARG A 90 -5.23 14.51 -10.78
N ILE A 91 -6.10 13.56 -10.43
CA ILE A 91 -7.20 13.14 -11.30
C ILE A 91 -8.14 14.31 -11.59
N ALA A 92 -8.57 15.03 -10.55
CA ALA A 92 -9.46 16.19 -10.71
C ALA A 92 -8.83 17.32 -11.56
N MET A 93 -7.51 17.53 -11.44
CA MET A 93 -6.81 18.56 -12.20
C MET A 93 -6.65 18.19 -13.68
N LEU A 94 -6.45 16.91 -14.01
CA LEU A 94 -6.35 16.46 -15.39
C LEU A 94 -7.70 16.44 -16.09
N THR A 95 -8.74 15.91 -15.43
CA THR A 95 -10.08 15.78 -16.01
C THR A 95 -10.90 17.08 -15.94
N ASP A 96 -10.43 18.07 -15.20
CA ASP A 96 -11.14 19.32 -14.85
C ASP A 96 -12.51 19.09 -14.16
N ILE A 97 -12.70 17.93 -13.55
CA ILE A 97 -13.93 17.55 -12.84
C ILE A 97 -13.76 17.85 -11.34
N PRO A 98 -14.76 18.45 -10.67
CA PRO A 98 -14.71 18.68 -9.24
C PRO A 98 -14.53 17.38 -8.45
N MET A 99 -13.71 17.40 -7.40
CA MET A 99 -13.41 16.21 -6.59
C MET A 99 -14.66 15.52 -6.01
N LYS A 100 -15.68 16.30 -5.58
CA LYS A 100 -16.95 15.74 -5.09
C LYS A 100 -17.69 14.93 -6.17
N SER A 101 -17.64 15.42 -7.41
CA SER A 101 -18.21 14.73 -8.58
C SER A 101 -17.48 13.42 -8.87
N LEU A 102 -16.15 13.44 -8.86
CA LEU A 102 -15.32 12.24 -9.02
C LEU A 102 -15.59 11.20 -7.91
N GLU A 103 -15.78 11.64 -6.67
CA GLU A 103 -16.14 10.73 -5.58
C GLU A 103 -17.47 10.04 -5.82
N ARG A 104 -18.51 10.77 -6.28
CA ARG A 104 -19.82 10.20 -6.60
C ARG A 104 -19.72 9.14 -7.69
N VAL A 105 -18.93 9.39 -8.74
CA VAL A 105 -18.71 8.41 -9.81
C VAL A 105 -17.98 7.18 -9.29
N LEU A 106 -16.89 7.36 -8.55
CA LEU A 106 -16.04 6.27 -8.05
C LEU A 106 -16.75 5.36 -7.04
N TYR A 107 -17.59 5.94 -6.19
CA TYR A 107 -18.35 5.16 -5.21
C TYR A 107 -19.73 4.72 -5.69
N PHE A 108 -19.95 4.77 -7.03
CA PHE A 108 -21.15 4.25 -7.70
C PHE A 108 -22.44 4.95 -7.30
N GLU A 109 -22.38 6.28 -7.06
CA GLU A 109 -23.56 7.12 -6.75
C GLU A 109 -24.12 7.80 -8.00
N SER A 110 -23.31 8.06 -9.02
CA SER A 110 -23.70 8.78 -10.25
C SER A 110 -22.91 8.28 -11.44
N TYR A 111 -23.56 8.31 -12.60
CA TYR A 111 -22.91 8.07 -13.89
C TYR A 111 -22.21 9.32 -14.39
N ILE A 112 -21.24 9.14 -15.26
CA ILE A 112 -20.56 10.22 -15.97
C ILE A 112 -20.66 9.97 -17.48
N VAL A 113 -21.02 11.01 -18.22
CA VAL A 113 -21.07 10.97 -19.69
C VAL A 113 -19.66 11.05 -20.23
N ILE A 114 -19.26 10.03 -20.98
CA ILE A 114 -17.93 9.94 -21.63
C ILE A 114 -18.01 10.54 -23.03
N GLU A 115 -18.98 10.07 -23.80
CA GLU A 115 -19.26 10.53 -25.17
C GLU A 115 -20.75 10.89 -25.29
N PRO A 116 -21.08 12.18 -25.48
CA PRO A 116 -22.48 12.61 -25.56
C PRO A 116 -23.15 12.23 -26.89
N GLY A 117 -22.40 11.87 -27.92
CA GLY A 117 -22.94 11.59 -29.24
C GLY A 117 -23.75 12.77 -29.82
N LEU A 118 -24.95 12.49 -30.31
CA LEU A 118 -25.90 13.50 -30.85
C LEU A 118 -26.94 13.97 -29.81
N THR A 119 -26.74 13.65 -28.52
CA THR A 119 -27.66 14.02 -27.44
C THR A 119 -27.30 15.42 -26.90
N PRO A 120 -28.25 16.11 -26.22
CA PRO A 120 -28.00 17.40 -25.62
C PRO A 120 -27.15 17.34 -24.33
N LEU A 121 -26.68 16.14 -23.95
CA LEU A 121 -25.88 15.92 -22.75
C LEU A 121 -24.48 16.54 -22.90
N GLY A 122 -23.94 17.07 -21.80
CA GLY A 122 -22.59 17.61 -21.77
C GLY A 122 -21.53 16.53 -21.55
N VAL A 123 -20.32 16.73 -22.10
CA VAL A 123 -19.15 15.88 -21.78
C VAL A 123 -18.82 16.04 -20.29
N ASN A 124 -18.54 14.93 -19.60
CA ASN A 124 -18.29 14.89 -18.15
C ASN A 124 -19.49 15.30 -17.27
N GLU A 125 -20.69 15.36 -17.82
CA GLU A 125 -21.90 15.59 -17.05
C GLU A 125 -22.24 14.40 -16.15
N LEU A 126 -22.74 14.69 -14.95
CA LEU A 126 -23.14 13.66 -13.99
C LEU A 126 -24.64 13.40 -14.09
N LEU A 127 -25.00 12.14 -14.26
CA LEU A 127 -26.37 11.68 -14.29
C LEU A 127 -26.65 10.82 -13.04
N THR A 128 -27.82 11.03 -12.44
CA THR A 128 -28.35 10.08 -11.45
C THR A 128 -28.82 8.81 -12.14
N GLU A 129 -29.10 7.75 -11.40
CA GLU A 129 -29.63 6.50 -11.95
C GLU A 129 -30.95 6.76 -12.73
N GLU A 130 -31.83 7.62 -12.18
CA GLU A 130 -33.10 8.00 -12.81
C GLU A 130 -32.87 8.74 -14.13
N GLN A 131 -32.03 9.78 -14.12
CA GLN A 131 -31.68 10.56 -15.32
C GLN A 131 -30.98 9.72 -16.39
N TYR A 132 -30.17 8.75 -15.98
CA TYR A 132 -29.52 7.84 -16.89
C TYR A 132 -30.53 6.94 -17.58
N GLN A 133 -31.50 6.41 -16.83
CA GLN A 133 -32.56 5.58 -17.39
C GLN A 133 -33.49 6.39 -18.31
N GLU A 134 -33.90 7.59 -17.90
CA GLU A 134 -34.67 8.52 -18.75
C GLU A 134 -33.95 8.83 -20.06
N ALA A 135 -32.63 9.07 -20.00
CA ALA A 135 -31.85 9.34 -21.22
C ALA A 135 -31.75 8.11 -22.14
N ILE A 136 -31.68 6.89 -21.60
CA ILE A 136 -31.73 5.67 -22.40
C ILE A 136 -33.09 5.49 -23.06
N ASP A 137 -34.18 5.76 -22.32
CA ASP A 137 -35.55 5.63 -22.84
C ASP A 137 -35.86 6.69 -23.91
N GLU A 138 -35.25 7.89 -23.81
CA GLU A 138 -35.48 8.99 -24.75
C GLU A 138 -34.61 8.91 -26.00
N TYR A 139 -33.30 8.63 -25.86
CA TYR A 139 -32.31 8.70 -26.95
C TYR A 139 -31.88 7.32 -27.46
N GLY A 140 -32.08 6.26 -26.67
CA GLY A 140 -31.60 4.91 -26.96
C GLY A 140 -30.22 4.62 -26.36
N GLU A 141 -29.93 3.34 -26.13
CA GLU A 141 -28.73 2.87 -25.43
C GLU A 141 -27.42 3.19 -26.20
N ASP A 142 -27.49 3.22 -27.53
CA ASP A 142 -26.34 3.46 -28.43
C ASP A 142 -26.12 4.95 -28.75
N ALA A 143 -27.01 5.86 -28.36
CA ALA A 143 -26.96 7.26 -28.75
C ALA A 143 -25.87 8.06 -27.99
N PHE A 144 -25.53 7.63 -26.79
CA PHE A 144 -24.51 8.25 -25.97
C PHE A 144 -23.79 7.18 -25.12
N ARG A 145 -22.63 7.53 -24.61
CA ARG A 145 -21.83 6.62 -23.80
C ARG A 145 -21.61 7.23 -22.42
N ALA A 146 -22.13 6.58 -21.41
CA ALA A 146 -21.93 6.94 -20.01
C ALA A 146 -21.42 5.74 -19.24
N GLY A 147 -20.66 5.99 -18.20
CA GLY A 147 -20.08 4.96 -17.34
C GLY A 147 -20.11 5.30 -15.86
N ILE A 148 -19.82 4.33 -15.02
CA ILE A 148 -19.78 4.48 -13.58
C ILE A 148 -18.53 3.80 -13.00
N GLY A 149 -18.00 4.32 -11.90
CA GLY A 149 -16.85 3.75 -11.21
C GLY A 149 -15.50 4.10 -11.83
N ALA A 150 -14.47 3.36 -11.44
CA ALA A 150 -13.11 3.59 -11.90
C ALA A 150 -12.88 3.21 -13.37
N GLU A 151 -13.73 2.36 -13.93
CA GLU A 151 -13.70 1.97 -15.36
C GLU A 151 -13.93 3.19 -16.24
N ALA A 152 -15.00 3.96 -15.95
CA ALA A 152 -15.33 5.18 -16.68
C ALA A 152 -14.21 6.23 -16.57
N LEU A 153 -13.65 6.42 -15.37
CA LEU A 153 -12.55 7.35 -15.19
C LEU A 153 -11.27 6.93 -15.91
N ARG A 154 -10.99 5.63 -15.98
CA ARG A 154 -9.87 5.11 -16.75
C ARG A 154 -10.02 5.43 -18.22
N GLU A 155 -11.21 5.27 -18.76
CA GLU A 155 -11.51 5.58 -20.15
C GLU A 155 -11.36 7.07 -20.44
N ILE A 156 -11.92 7.96 -19.61
CA ILE A 156 -11.73 9.40 -19.74
C ILE A 156 -10.23 9.77 -19.70
N LEU A 157 -9.48 9.20 -18.74
CA LEU A 157 -8.05 9.46 -18.63
C LEU A 157 -7.24 8.93 -19.82
N SER A 158 -7.67 7.85 -20.48
CA SER A 158 -7.00 7.31 -21.65
C SER A 158 -7.24 8.14 -22.92
N GLN A 159 -8.35 8.88 -22.97
CA GLN A 159 -8.70 9.74 -24.11
C GLN A 159 -7.99 11.11 -24.04
N ILE A 160 -7.38 11.49 -22.92
CA ILE A 160 -6.69 12.78 -22.77
C ILE A 160 -5.40 12.79 -23.58
N ASP A 161 -5.34 13.67 -24.59
CA ASP A 161 -4.09 14.01 -25.27
C ASP A 161 -3.34 15.11 -24.50
N LEU A 162 -2.26 14.71 -23.83
CA LEU A 162 -1.45 15.61 -22.99
C LEU A 162 -0.77 16.73 -23.79
N GLU A 163 -0.37 16.47 -25.03
CA GLU A 163 0.30 17.47 -25.89
C GLU A 163 -0.69 18.52 -26.38
N ALA A 164 -1.88 18.10 -26.83
CA ALA A 164 -2.94 19.01 -27.24
C ALA A 164 -3.42 19.88 -26.06
N GLU A 165 -3.63 19.28 -24.88
CA GLU A 165 -4.02 20.00 -23.67
C GLU A 165 -2.95 21.00 -23.22
N ARG A 166 -1.67 20.66 -23.32
CA ARG A 166 -0.55 21.57 -23.02
C ARG A 166 -0.59 22.81 -23.91
N THR A 167 -0.79 22.64 -25.22
CA THR A 167 -0.84 23.74 -26.16
C THR A 167 -2.06 24.63 -25.94
N ALA A 168 -3.24 24.03 -25.75
CA ALA A 168 -4.49 24.74 -25.46
C ALA A 168 -4.38 25.61 -24.18
N ILE A 169 -3.87 25.04 -23.09
CA ILE A 169 -3.69 25.78 -21.83
C ILE A 169 -2.67 26.94 -22.00
N ARG A 170 -1.59 26.74 -22.76
CA ARG A 170 -0.61 27.81 -23.01
C ARG A 170 -1.20 28.98 -23.84
N GLU A 171 -2.10 28.70 -24.78
CA GLU A 171 -2.85 29.70 -25.53
C GLU A 171 -3.83 30.44 -24.60
N GLU A 172 -4.60 29.72 -23.81
CA GLU A 172 -5.55 30.31 -22.85
C GLU A 172 -4.85 31.19 -21.79
N LEU A 173 -3.61 30.87 -21.42
CA LEU A 173 -2.80 31.71 -20.52
C LEU A 173 -2.33 33.03 -21.15
N LYS A 174 -2.26 33.12 -22.48
CA LYS A 174 -1.91 34.38 -23.21
C LYS A 174 -3.11 35.30 -23.27
N ASP A 175 -4.32 34.74 -23.36
CA ASP A 175 -5.56 35.51 -23.29
C ASP A 175 -5.76 35.99 -21.85
N ASN A 176 -6.23 37.24 -21.67
CA ASN A 176 -6.34 37.94 -20.38
C ASN A 176 -7.30 37.25 -19.39
N ALA A 177 -6.93 36.07 -18.88
CA ALA A 177 -7.67 35.32 -17.87
C ALA A 177 -7.58 36.02 -16.50
N SER A 178 -8.65 35.96 -15.72
CA SER A 178 -8.64 36.43 -14.33
C SER A 178 -7.52 35.75 -13.51
N GLU A 179 -6.99 36.48 -12.52
CA GLU A 179 -5.87 35.96 -11.70
C GLU A 179 -6.15 34.60 -11.06
N ALA A 180 -7.39 34.36 -10.64
CA ALA A 180 -7.82 33.07 -10.08
C ALA A 180 -7.80 31.94 -11.14
N LYS A 181 -8.31 32.22 -12.35
CA LYS A 181 -8.29 31.28 -13.49
C LYS A 181 -6.84 30.99 -13.90
N ARG A 182 -6.01 32.00 -13.98
CA ARG A 182 -4.58 31.88 -14.30
C ARG A 182 -3.85 30.98 -13.31
N LYS A 183 -4.09 31.14 -11.98
CA LYS A 183 -3.51 30.29 -10.95
C LYS A 183 -3.96 28.81 -11.08
N LYS A 184 -5.21 28.54 -11.47
CA LYS A 184 -5.73 27.19 -11.73
C LYS A 184 -5.06 26.58 -12.94
N LEU A 185 -4.98 27.30 -14.07
CA LEU A 185 -4.36 26.84 -15.31
C LEU A 185 -2.87 26.55 -15.15
N VAL A 186 -2.12 27.41 -14.45
CA VAL A 186 -0.69 27.15 -14.16
C VAL A 186 -0.49 25.87 -13.36
N LYS A 187 -1.34 25.60 -12.37
CA LYS A 187 -1.26 24.33 -11.60
C LYS A 187 -1.57 23.13 -12.48
N ARG A 188 -2.58 23.23 -13.37
CA ARG A 188 -2.94 22.16 -14.31
C ARG A 188 -1.81 21.90 -15.30
N LEU A 189 -1.26 22.97 -15.90
CA LEU A 189 -0.14 22.89 -16.82
C LEU A 189 1.08 22.19 -16.20
N LYS A 190 1.44 22.54 -14.97
CA LYS A 190 2.56 21.91 -14.27
C LYS A 190 2.38 20.39 -14.10
N ILE A 191 1.15 19.93 -13.87
CA ILE A 191 0.88 18.50 -13.76
C ILE A 191 1.02 17.84 -15.12
N ILE A 192 0.45 18.42 -16.19
CA ILE A 192 0.54 17.90 -17.56
C ILE A 192 2.00 17.81 -18.01
N GLU A 193 2.78 18.86 -17.80
CA GLU A 193 4.22 18.86 -18.12
C GLU A 193 4.98 17.76 -17.36
N SER A 194 4.66 17.55 -16.07
CA SER A 194 5.26 16.45 -15.29
C SER A 194 4.93 15.06 -15.85
N PHE A 195 3.72 14.85 -16.39
CA PHE A 195 3.35 13.59 -17.04
C PHE A 195 4.11 13.40 -18.35
N ILE A 196 4.25 14.45 -19.16
CA ILE A 196 5.00 14.40 -20.43
C ILE A 196 6.49 14.14 -20.16
N GLU A 197 7.11 14.87 -19.25
CA GLU A 197 8.54 14.72 -18.90
C GLU A 197 8.87 13.33 -18.34
N SER A 198 7.97 12.77 -17.53
CA SER A 198 8.14 11.43 -16.96
C SER A 198 7.73 10.29 -17.88
N ASN A 199 7.16 10.60 -19.06
CA ASN A 199 6.60 9.63 -20.01
C ASN A 199 5.62 8.65 -19.34
N THR A 200 4.80 9.16 -18.41
CA THR A 200 3.79 8.37 -17.70
C THR A 200 2.40 8.66 -18.26
N LYS A 201 1.57 7.62 -18.34
CA LYS A 201 0.21 7.76 -18.85
C LYS A 201 -0.77 8.09 -17.70
N PRO A 202 -1.74 9.02 -17.91
CA PRO A 202 -2.75 9.36 -16.91
C PRO A 202 -3.59 8.16 -16.45
N GLU A 203 -3.90 7.22 -17.35
CA GLU A 203 -4.65 6.01 -17.05
C GLU A 203 -4.00 5.11 -15.98
N TRP A 204 -2.68 5.22 -15.76
CA TRP A 204 -1.96 4.44 -14.73
C TRP A 204 -2.31 4.85 -13.30
N MET A 205 -3.02 5.96 -13.11
CA MET A 205 -3.57 6.33 -11.80
C MET A 205 -4.74 5.42 -11.39
N ILE A 206 -5.27 4.64 -12.33
CA ILE A 206 -6.28 3.61 -12.11
C ILE A 206 -5.60 2.25 -12.15
N LEU A 207 -5.67 1.53 -11.05
CA LEU A 207 -4.97 0.26 -10.87
C LEU A 207 -5.80 -0.90 -11.41
N THR A 208 -5.20 -1.73 -12.23
CA THR A 208 -5.71 -3.05 -12.65
C THR A 208 -4.99 -4.18 -11.93
N VAL A 209 -3.77 -3.92 -11.50
CA VAL A 209 -2.91 -4.85 -10.77
C VAL A 209 -2.43 -4.16 -9.50
N LEU A 210 -2.60 -4.83 -8.35
CA LEU A 210 -2.19 -4.32 -7.05
C LEU A 210 -0.89 -5.00 -6.61
N PRO A 211 0.21 -4.27 -6.38
CA PRO A 211 1.45 -4.85 -5.88
C PRO A 211 1.31 -5.27 -4.41
N VAL A 212 1.93 -6.39 -4.06
CA VAL A 212 1.98 -6.92 -2.69
C VAL A 212 3.40 -6.88 -2.20
N ILE A 213 3.62 -6.20 -1.08
CA ILE A 213 4.95 -6.08 -0.49
C ILE A 213 5.47 -7.42 0.02
N PRO A 214 6.80 -7.62 0.06
CA PRO A 214 7.41 -8.86 0.51
C PRO A 214 6.95 -9.31 1.91
N PRO A 215 6.84 -10.62 2.18
CA PRO A 215 6.34 -11.15 3.45
C PRO A 215 7.11 -10.70 4.69
N GLU A 216 8.44 -10.53 4.58
CA GLU A 216 9.26 -10.12 5.72
C GLU A 216 9.07 -8.66 6.12
N LEU A 217 8.52 -7.81 5.23
CA LEU A 217 8.13 -6.44 5.58
C LEU A 217 6.78 -6.35 6.31
N ARG A 218 6.02 -7.46 6.33
CA ARG A 218 4.74 -7.64 7.04
C ARG A 218 4.69 -8.98 7.78
N PRO A 219 5.61 -9.18 8.73
CA PRO A 219 5.87 -10.49 9.30
C PRO A 219 4.67 -11.07 10.05
N LEU A 220 4.63 -12.39 10.10
CA LEU A 220 3.77 -13.20 10.93
C LEU A 220 4.66 -13.88 11.97
N VAL A 221 4.54 -13.48 13.24
CA VAL A 221 5.39 -13.97 14.33
C VAL A 221 4.58 -14.90 15.23
N PRO A 222 5.00 -16.16 15.41
CA PRO A 222 4.36 -17.05 16.37
C PRO A 222 4.62 -16.54 17.80
N LEU A 223 3.61 -16.53 18.63
CA LEU A 223 3.66 -16.24 20.06
C LEU A 223 3.48 -17.53 20.86
N ASP A 224 3.90 -17.50 22.10
CA ASP A 224 3.66 -18.59 23.05
C ASP A 224 2.16 -18.87 23.16
N GLY A 225 1.79 -20.17 23.16
CA GLY A 225 0.38 -20.60 23.18
C GLY A 225 -0.29 -20.70 21.80
N GLY A 226 0.47 -20.81 20.71
CA GLY A 226 -0.05 -21.10 19.36
C GLY A 226 -0.79 -19.94 18.68
N ARG A 227 -0.69 -18.73 19.25
CA ARG A 227 -1.21 -17.49 18.65
C ARG A 227 -0.16 -16.84 17.76
N PHE A 228 -0.61 -16.11 16.73
CA PHE A 228 0.28 -15.35 15.85
C PHE A 228 0.06 -13.86 16.04
N ALA A 229 1.17 -13.13 16.16
CA ALA A 229 1.16 -11.68 16.00
C ALA A 229 1.37 -11.36 14.52
N THR A 230 0.48 -10.60 13.94
CA THR A 230 0.50 -10.24 12.53
C THR A 230 0.53 -8.74 12.34
N SER A 231 1.13 -8.30 11.24
CA SER A 231 1.03 -6.91 10.80
C SER A 231 -0.39 -6.59 10.36
N ASP A 232 -0.88 -5.38 10.67
CA ASP A 232 -2.19 -4.89 10.22
C ASP A 232 -2.35 -4.94 8.69
N LEU A 233 -1.24 -4.83 7.94
CA LEU A 233 -1.24 -4.94 6.47
C LEU A 233 -1.73 -6.30 5.97
N ASN A 234 -1.45 -7.38 6.68
CA ASN A 234 -1.92 -8.71 6.28
C ASN A 234 -3.45 -8.79 6.34
N ASP A 235 -4.08 -8.18 7.33
CA ASP A 235 -5.53 -8.10 7.42
C ASP A 235 -6.14 -7.25 6.31
N LEU A 236 -5.48 -6.15 5.96
CA LEU A 236 -5.92 -5.29 4.85
C LEU A 236 -5.78 -6.00 3.50
N TYR A 237 -4.66 -6.67 3.22
CA TYR A 237 -4.48 -7.49 2.01
C TYR A 237 -5.51 -8.62 1.93
N ARG A 238 -5.74 -9.32 3.04
CA ARG A 238 -6.74 -10.40 3.11
C ARG A 238 -8.15 -9.89 2.76
N ARG A 239 -8.53 -8.70 3.24
CA ARG A 239 -9.81 -8.07 2.89
C ARG A 239 -9.89 -7.78 1.38
N VAL A 240 -8.83 -7.25 0.78
CA VAL A 240 -8.78 -7.01 -0.67
C VAL A 240 -8.93 -8.31 -1.45
N ILE A 241 -8.17 -9.36 -1.10
CA ILE A 241 -8.24 -10.66 -1.79
C ILE A 241 -9.65 -11.26 -1.68
N ASN A 242 -10.25 -11.26 -0.48
CA ASN A 242 -11.59 -11.79 -0.26
C ASN A 242 -12.65 -11.05 -1.10
N ARG A 243 -12.59 -9.70 -1.16
CA ARG A 243 -13.50 -8.90 -1.98
C ARG A 243 -13.27 -9.16 -3.47
N ASN A 244 -12.02 -9.23 -3.88
CA ASN A 244 -11.65 -9.51 -5.27
C ASN A 244 -12.15 -10.89 -5.73
N ASN A 245 -11.91 -11.93 -4.93
CA ASN A 245 -12.37 -13.29 -5.24
C ASN A 245 -13.90 -13.39 -5.27
N ARG A 246 -14.57 -12.69 -4.34
CA ARG A 246 -16.03 -12.62 -4.32
C ARG A 246 -16.57 -11.92 -5.57
N LEU A 247 -15.95 -10.81 -5.98
CA LEU A 247 -16.35 -10.11 -7.20
C LEU A 247 -16.13 -10.96 -8.43
N LYS A 248 -14.97 -11.64 -8.58
CA LYS A 248 -14.72 -12.57 -9.68
C LYS A 248 -15.82 -13.63 -9.77
N ARG A 249 -16.16 -14.24 -8.65
CA ARG A 249 -17.21 -15.26 -8.61
C ARG A 249 -18.60 -14.71 -8.97
N LEU A 250 -18.94 -13.48 -8.55
CA LEU A 250 -20.22 -12.85 -8.90
C LEU A 250 -20.31 -12.54 -10.41
N ILE A 251 -19.21 -12.11 -11.02
CA ILE A 251 -19.13 -11.89 -12.48
C ILE A 251 -19.28 -13.23 -13.22
N GLU A 252 -18.59 -14.28 -12.80
CA GLU A 252 -18.70 -15.62 -13.39
C GLU A 252 -20.12 -16.22 -13.29
N LEU A 253 -20.85 -15.89 -12.22
CA LEU A 253 -22.23 -16.32 -12.00
C LEU A 253 -23.27 -15.41 -12.66
N HIS A 254 -22.86 -14.37 -13.41
CA HIS A 254 -23.75 -13.37 -14.01
C HIS A 254 -24.78 -12.83 -13.02
N ALA A 255 -24.31 -12.44 -11.81
CA ALA A 255 -25.16 -11.90 -10.77
C ALA A 255 -25.80 -10.55 -11.21
N PRO A 256 -26.93 -10.12 -10.62
CA PRO A 256 -27.55 -8.83 -10.93
C PRO A 256 -26.58 -7.66 -10.77
N ASP A 257 -26.66 -6.67 -11.66
CA ASP A 257 -25.73 -5.52 -11.72
C ASP A 257 -25.63 -4.75 -10.41
N ILE A 258 -26.73 -4.59 -9.69
CA ILE A 258 -26.77 -3.92 -8.39
C ILE A 258 -25.82 -4.59 -7.40
N ILE A 259 -25.74 -5.93 -7.39
CA ILE A 259 -24.86 -6.69 -6.52
C ILE A 259 -23.41 -6.53 -6.96
N ILE A 260 -23.16 -6.62 -8.27
CA ILE A 260 -21.82 -6.45 -8.86
C ILE A 260 -21.28 -5.04 -8.57
N ARG A 261 -22.08 -3.99 -8.79
CA ARG A 261 -21.72 -2.60 -8.50
C ARG A 261 -21.39 -2.39 -7.02
N ASN A 262 -22.20 -2.95 -6.12
CA ASN A 262 -21.94 -2.85 -4.69
C ASN A 262 -20.62 -3.56 -4.30
N GLU A 263 -20.32 -4.72 -4.87
CA GLU A 263 -19.06 -5.41 -4.59
C GLU A 263 -17.85 -4.69 -5.22
N LYS A 264 -17.99 -4.09 -6.43
CA LYS A 264 -16.99 -3.19 -7.02
C LYS A 264 -16.70 -2.00 -6.08
N ARG A 265 -17.74 -1.38 -5.53
CA ARG A 265 -17.60 -0.30 -4.53
C ARG A 265 -16.86 -0.76 -3.28
N MET A 266 -17.21 -1.94 -2.75
CA MET A 266 -16.54 -2.51 -1.58
C MET A 266 -15.07 -2.87 -1.88
N LEU A 267 -14.74 -3.29 -3.10
CA LEU A 267 -13.35 -3.53 -3.54
C LEU A 267 -12.58 -2.21 -3.56
N GLN A 268 -13.12 -1.15 -4.19
CA GLN A 268 -12.54 0.20 -4.16
C GLN A 268 -12.26 0.65 -2.72
N GLU A 269 -13.22 0.50 -1.82
CA GLU A 269 -13.08 0.85 -0.41
C GLU A 269 -12.00 0.05 0.32
N SER A 270 -11.84 -1.24 0.02
CA SER A 270 -10.81 -2.09 0.65
C SER A 270 -9.41 -1.73 0.18
N VAL A 271 -9.25 -1.34 -1.09
CA VAL A 271 -7.97 -0.86 -1.63
C VAL A 271 -7.63 0.53 -1.08
N ASP A 272 -8.62 1.42 -0.96
CA ASP A 272 -8.44 2.73 -0.33
C ASP A 272 -7.92 2.60 1.10
N ALA A 273 -8.48 1.68 1.87
CA ALA A 273 -8.05 1.41 3.24
C ALA A 273 -6.63 0.81 3.31
N LEU A 274 -6.23 0.01 2.34
CA LEU A 274 -4.87 -0.52 2.26
C LEU A 274 -3.83 0.60 2.07
N PHE A 275 -4.12 1.55 1.20
CA PHE A 275 -3.20 2.67 0.93
C PHE A 275 -3.24 3.75 2.00
N ASP A 276 -4.42 4.21 2.41
CA ASP A 276 -4.57 5.28 3.41
C ASP A 276 -5.91 5.15 4.17
N ASN A 277 -5.92 4.36 5.22
CA ASN A 277 -7.11 4.09 6.02
C ASN A 277 -7.66 5.35 6.74
N GLY A 278 -6.80 6.32 7.03
CA GLY A 278 -7.18 7.56 7.73
C GLY A 278 -7.91 8.60 6.86
N ARG A 279 -7.95 8.43 5.54
CA ARG A 279 -8.65 9.36 4.62
C ARG A 279 -10.14 9.07 4.45
N ARG A 280 -10.61 7.98 5.00
CA ARG A 280 -12.02 7.60 4.95
C ARG A 280 -12.80 8.24 6.09
N ALA A 281 -14.09 8.47 5.87
CA ALA A 281 -15.00 8.97 6.91
C ALA A 281 -15.04 8.03 8.14
N ARG A 282 -15.01 6.71 7.87
CA ARG A 282 -14.86 5.68 8.91
C ARG A 282 -13.68 4.79 8.56
N ALA A 283 -12.64 4.85 9.40
CA ALA A 283 -11.48 3.97 9.28
C ALA A 283 -11.86 2.51 9.59
N ILE A 284 -11.27 1.57 8.86
CA ILE A 284 -11.42 0.14 9.15
C ILE A 284 -10.67 -0.17 10.45
N THR A 285 -11.36 -0.80 11.39
CA THR A 285 -10.83 -1.14 12.71
C THR A 285 -10.58 -2.65 12.84
N GLY A 286 -9.63 -3.00 13.68
CA GLY A 286 -9.37 -4.37 14.13
C GLY A 286 -10.29 -4.79 15.28
N THR A 287 -10.04 -5.96 15.86
CA THR A 287 -10.80 -6.54 16.98
C THR A 287 -10.88 -5.62 18.20
N ASN A 288 -9.83 -4.84 18.46
CA ASN A 288 -9.75 -3.91 19.60
C ASN A 288 -10.30 -2.51 19.28
N LYS A 289 -11.15 -2.34 18.28
CA LYS A 289 -11.69 -1.04 17.82
C LYS A 289 -10.59 -0.01 17.41
N ARG A 290 -9.32 -0.42 17.38
CA ARG A 290 -8.20 0.40 16.91
C ARG A 290 -8.21 0.44 15.38
N PRO A 291 -8.00 1.60 14.73
CA PRO A 291 -7.84 1.67 13.29
C PRO A 291 -6.61 0.88 12.85
N LEU A 292 -6.74 0.11 11.77
CA LEU A 292 -5.64 -0.65 11.19
C LEU A 292 -4.64 0.30 10.52
N LYS A 293 -3.34 0.04 10.70
CA LYS A 293 -2.27 0.81 10.06
C LYS A 293 -2.18 0.48 8.58
N SER A 294 -2.39 1.48 7.75
CA SER A 294 -2.25 1.41 6.29
C SER A 294 -0.80 1.59 5.83
N LEU A 295 -0.55 1.44 4.53
CA LEU A 295 0.77 1.72 3.93
C LEU A 295 1.23 3.16 4.17
N SER A 296 0.32 4.15 4.08
CA SER A 296 0.61 5.55 4.41
C SER A 296 1.05 5.71 5.86
N ASP A 297 0.38 5.05 6.81
CA ASP A 297 0.68 5.15 8.24
C ASP A 297 2.02 4.54 8.61
N MET A 298 2.51 3.59 7.79
CA MET A 298 3.86 3.05 7.95
C MET A 298 4.96 4.06 7.62
N LEU A 299 4.67 5.07 6.82
CA LEU A 299 5.63 6.11 6.41
C LEU A 299 5.47 7.38 7.24
N LYS A 300 4.23 7.77 7.55
CA LYS A 300 3.85 9.03 8.20
C LYS A 300 3.97 8.98 9.72
N GLY A 301 4.06 10.17 10.32
CA GLY A 301 3.92 10.39 11.76
C GLY A 301 5.13 9.96 12.60
N LYS A 302 4.97 10.00 13.94
CA LYS A 302 6.03 9.74 14.92
C LYS A 302 6.54 8.29 14.88
N GLN A 303 5.64 7.35 14.59
CA GLN A 303 5.92 5.92 14.49
C GLN A 303 6.16 5.45 13.04
N GLY A 304 6.21 6.38 12.10
CA GLY A 304 6.48 6.08 10.70
C GLY A 304 7.97 5.82 10.44
N ARG A 305 8.25 5.22 9.29
CA ARG A 305 9.60 4.79 8.90
C ARG A 305 10.61 5.95 8.89
N PHE A 306 10.20 7.12 8.42
CA PHE A 306 11.08 8.28 8.36
C PHE A 306 11.53 8.75 9.74
N ARG A 307 10.61 8.99 10.67
CA ARG A 307 10.93 9.54 11.98
C ARG A 307 11.49 8.50 12.94
N GLN A 308 11.05 7.25 12.85
CA GLN A 308 11.44 6.22 13.83
C GLN A 308 12.69 5.44 13.44
N ASN A 309 12.97 5.27 12.13
CA ASN A 309 14.04 4.39 11.67
C ASN A 309 15.10 5.08 10.81
N LEU A 310 14.79 6.22 10.16
CA LEU A 310 15.71 6.91 9.25
C LEU A 310 16.34 8.15 9.90
N LEU A 311 15.54 9.06 10.45
CA LEU A 311 16.05 10.27 11.12
C LEU A 311 16.69 9.98 12.48
N GLY A 312 16.36 8.86 13.09
CA GLY A 312 16.95 8.40 14.34
C GLY A 312 16.60 6.94 14.58
N LYS A 313 17.51 6.19 15.17
CA LYS A 313 17.32 4.79 15.55
C LYS A 313 17.53 4.63 17.05
N ARG A 314 16.88 3.64 17.64
CA ARG A 314 17.26 3.16 18.97
C ARG A 314 18.58 2.43 18.82
N VAL A 315 19.53 2.77 19.66
CA VAL A 315 20.87 2.18 19.67
C VAL A 315 21.12 1.52 21.01
N ASP A 316 21.97 0.49 20.99
CA ASP A 316 22.41 -0.18 22.20
C ASP A 316 23.33 0.75 23.03
N TYR A 317 23.54 0.40 24.28
CA TYR A 317 24.36 1.18 25.23
C TYR A 317 23.93 2.64 25.39
N SER A 318 22.64 2.91 25.28
CA SER A 318 22.03 4.21 25.52
C SER A 318 20.98 4.12 26.61
N GLY A 319 20.84 5.20 27.38
CA GLY A 319 19.89 5.26 28.47
C GLY A 319 19.23 6.62 28.57
N ARG A 320 18.11 6.66 29.29
CA ARG A 320 17.36 7.89 29.59
C ARG A 320 16.84 7.86 31.01
N SER A 321 17.01 8.95 31.74
CA SER A 321 16.51 9.09 33.08
C SER A 321 16.05 10.53 33.35
N VAL A 322 15.47 10.74 34.52
CA VAL A 322 15.09 12.07 34.99
C VAL A 322 16.36 12.84 35.37
N ILE A 323 16.41 14.12 35.01
CA ILE A 323 17.49 15.02 35.37
C ILE A 323 17.10 15.71 36.68
N THR A 324 18.00 15.63 37.67
CA THR A 324 17.84 16.28 38.97
C THR A 324 18.99 17.25 39.21
N VAL A 325 18.80 18.18 40.11
CA VAL A 325 19.86 19.13 40.53
C VAL A 325 20.98 18.39 41.25
N GLY A 326 22.24 18.82 41.04
CA GLY A 326 23.42 18.29 41.70
C GLY A 326 24.34 19.44 42.15
N PRO A 327 24.04 20.09 43.28
CA PRO A 327 24.75 21.29 43.70
C PRO A 327 26.25 21.06 43.97
N GLU A 328 26.65 19.84 44.23
CA GLU A 328 28.05 19.45 44.50
C GLU A 328 28.87 19.23 43.22
N LEU A 329 28.21 19.17 42.05
CA LEU A 329 28.87 18.90 40.77
C LEU A 329 29.38 20.20 40.14
N LYS A 330 30.57 20.14 39.54
CA LYS A 330 31.11 21.22 38.71
C LYS A 330 30.38 21.29 37.36
N LEU A 331 30.46 22.42 36.65
CA LEU A 331 29.77 22.65 35.37
C LEU A 331 30.06 21.61 34.30
N HIS A 332 31.21 20.95 34.30
CA HIS A 332 31.61 19.91 33.37
C HIS A 332 31.36 18.49 33.88
N GLN A 333 30.74 18.33 35.03
CA GLN A 333 30.48 17.03 35.64
C GLN A 333 29.00 16.66 35.60
N CYS A 334 28.70 15.37 35.41
CA CYS A 334 27.37 14.82 35.58
C CYS A 334 27.42 13.58 36.47
N GLY A 335 26.41 13.38 37.29
CA GLY A 335 26.22 12.17 38.08
C GLY A 335 25.34 11.16 37.36
N LEU A 336 25.80 9.91 37.29
CA LEU A 336 25.02 8.83 36.74
C LEU A 336 24.68 7.79 37.80
N PRO A 337 23.46 7.20 37.83
CA PRO A 337 23.13 6.07 38.68
C PRO A 337 24.08 4.89 38.42
N LYS A 338 24.67 4.32 39.50
CA LYS A 338 25.63 3.21 39.38
C LYS A 338 25.11 2.05 38.54
N LYS A 339 23.83 1.63 38.69
CA LYS A 339 23.24 0.56 37.95
C LYS A 339 23.16 0.87 36.46
N MET A 340 22.78 2.10 36.07
CA MET A 340 22.75 2.57 34.71
C MET A 340 24.15 2.61 34.09
N ALA A 341 25.13 3.16 34.84
CA ALA A 341 26.52 3.23 34.39
C ALA A 341 27.11 1.83 34.12
N LEU A 342 26.84 0.86 34.99
CA LEU A 342 27.31 -0.53 34.79
C LEU A 342 26.78 -1.17 33.51
N GLU A 343 25.50 -0.97 33.17
CA GLU A 343 24.94 -1.52 31.92
C GLU A 343 25.48 -0.77 30.69
N LEU A 344 25.56 0.55 30.72
CA LEU A 344 26.03 1.35 29.59
C LEU A 344 27.50 1.09 29.27
N PHE A 345 28.35 0.90 30.28
CA PHE A 345 29.79 0.69 30.13
C PHE A 345 30.19 -0.77 30.22
N LYS A 346 29.25 -1.72 30.18
CA LYS A 346 29.48 -3.16 30.29
C LYS A 346 30.62 -3.69 29.40
N PRO A 347 30.67 -3.36 28.07
CA PRO A 347 31.78 -3.83 27.22
C PRO A 347 33.15 -3.32 27.68
N PHE A 348 33.23 -2.07 28.12
CA PHE A 348 34.47 -1.46 28.62
C PHE A 348 34.91 -2.09 29.92
N VAL A 349 33.97 -2.39 30.84
CA VAL A 349 34.24 -3.07 32.08
C VAL A 349 34.78 -4.47 31.84
N TYR A 350 34.18 -5.22 30.92
CA TYR A 350 34.65 -6.57 30.55
C TYR A 350 36.05 -6.54 29.94
N ALA A 351 36.31 -5.65 29.01
CA ALA A 351 37.62 -5.49 28.42
C ALA A 351 38.70 -5.15 29.47
N LYS A 352 38.37 -4.33 30.48
CA LYS A 352 39.29 -4.01 31.56
C LYS A 352 39.50 -5.17 32.54
N LEU A 353 38.41 -5.91 32.86
CA LEU A 353 38.52 -7.09 33.72
C LEU A 353 39.39 -8.18 33.09
N GLU A 354 39.26 -8.38 31.77
CA GLU A 354 40.09 -9.29 31.00
C GLU A 354 41.58 -8.83 31.00
N LEU A 355 41.82 -7.53 30.73
CA LEU A 355 43.16 -6.94 30.73
C LEU A 355 43.89 -7.09 32.08
N TYR A 356 43.15 -6.96 33.18
CA TYR A 356 43.68 -7.11 34.53
C TYR A 356 43.71 -8.55 35.05
N GLY A 357 43.24 -9.53 34.25
CA GLY A 357 43.20 -10.92 34.64
C GLY A 357 42.23 -11.30 35.73
N HIS A 358 41.23 -10.43 36.04
CA HIS A 358 40.24 -10.66 37.08
C HIS A 358 39.06 -11.52 36.66
N CYS A 359 38.82 -11.70 35.35
CA CYS A 359 37.73 -12.48 34.82
C CYS A 359 38.17 -13.22 33.60
N LEU A 360 38.11 -14.56 33.66
CA LEU A 360 38.16 -15.41 32.52
C LEU A 360 36.74 -15.75 32.12
N LEU A 361 36.41 -15.69 30.84
CA LEU A 361 35.06 -16.02 30.29
C LEU A 361 34.50 -17.40 30.75
N TYR A 362 35.44 -18.31 31.15
CA TYR A 362 35.11 -19.66 31.60
C TYR A 362 34.82 -19.78 33.10
N THR A 363 35.03 -18.70 33.89
CA THR A 363 34.84 -18.70 35.36
C THR A 363 33.62 -17.88 35.78
N SER A 364 32.87 -17.32 34.84
CA SER A 364 31.59 -16.68 35.14
C SER A 364 30.58 -17.76 35.52
N PRO A 365 29.91 -17.67 36.69
CA PRO A 365 28.86 -18.62 37.06
C PRO A 365 27.77 -18.64 35.98
N SER A 366 27.36 -19.83 35.57
CA SER A 366 26.21 -20.02 34.66
C SER A 366 24.96 -19.41 35.30
N PRO A 367 24.06 -18.80 34.53
CA PRO A 367 22.77 -18.34 35.05
C PRO A 367 21.89 -19.47 35.66
N ARG A 368 22.38 -20.70 35.65
CA ARG A 368 21.73 -21.89 36.22
C ARG A 368 22.36 -22.36 37.52
N ASP A 369 23.51 -21.82 37.90
CA ASP A 369 24.13 -22.02 39.22
C ASP A 369 23.83 -20.81 40.13
#